data_58d270d43954ef30338b3fd5ca9d0762
#
_entry.id   58d270d43954ef30338b3fd5ca9d0762
#
_cell.length_a   1.000
_cell.length_b   1.000
_cell.length_c   1.000
_cell.angle_alpha   90.00
_cell.angle_beta   90.00
_cell.angle_gamma   90.00
#
_symmetry.space_group_name_H-M   'P 1'
#
loop_
_entity.id
_entity.type
_entity.pdbx_description
1 polymer ?
#
loop_
_entity_poly.entity_id
_entity_poly.type
_entity_poly.pdbx_seq_one_letter_code
_entity_poly.pdbx_strand_id
1 'polypeptide(L)'
;MKTRLIFVRHAEAEGNLIREFHGFTDGDITEKGHKQAKKAAESLKDTPIDIIYSSSLKRTLQTAQYIADLKNLPIIRTDKLKEINGGDWERQTWEALPEKWPEEYETWEKRPHLHQMPNGESMVEFQKRLIEEVEHIIAQNKGKNICIVTHGTALRTLMCYFMACSLEEMINTPWYDNTAITIMDYEDGKFDIIKAGDSSHLGKELSTLENQEWWEEYMKNFRNRK
;
A
#
# COMPACT_ATOMS: atom_id res chain seq x y z
N MET A 1 2.68 8.17 25.07
CA MET A 1 3.89 8.58 24.29
C MET A 1 3.59 8.40 22.82
N LYS A 2 3.66 9.50 22.09
CA LYS A 2 3.24 9.58 20.70
C LYS A 2 4.26 8.93 19.76
N THR A 3 3.80 7.98 18.94
CA THR A 3 4.58 7.30 17.89
C THR A 3 4.06 7.75 16.53
N ARG A 4 4.92 8.19 15.63
CA ARG A 4 4.53 8.59 14.27
C ARG A 4 4.75 7.46 13.29
N LEU A 5 3.75 7.19 12.47
CA LEU A 5 3.80 6.22 11.38
C LEU A 5 3.75 6.96 10.03
N ILE A 6 4.66 6.61 9.15
CA ILE A 6 4.77 7.17 7.80
C ILE A 6 4.72 5.98 6.84
N PHE A 7 3.54 5.72 6.28
CA PHE A 7 3.36 4.66 5.28
C PHE A 7 3.66 5.19 3.89
N VAL A 8 4.36 4.38 3.10
CA VAL A 8 4.64 4.66 1.70
C VAL A 8 4.25 3.44 0.87
N ARG A 9 3.39 3.61 -0.13
CA ARG A 9 3.15 2.57 -1.13
C ARG A 9 4.40 2.41 -2.00
N HIS A 10 4.74 1.18 -2.41
CA HIS A 10 5.83 0.97 -3.35
C HIS A 10 5.66 1.78 -4.64
N ALA A 11 6.77 2.12 -5.30
CA ALA A 11 6.82 2.77 -6.59
C ALA A 11 6.25 1.87 -7.71
N GLU A 12 5.93 2.43 -8.87
CA GLU A 12 5.47 1.67 -10.02
C GLU A 12 6.44 0.53 -10.32
N ALA A 13 5.90 -0.69 -10.36
CA ALA A 13 6.61 -1.91 -10.66
C ALA A 13 6.13 -2.52 -11.99
N GLU A 14 6.86 -3.49 -12.52
CA GLU A 14 6.56 -4.16 -13.79
C GLU A 14 5.09 -4.60 -13.88
N GLY A 15 4.55 -5.23 -12.83
CA GLY A 15 3.14 -5.67 -12.82
C GLY A 15 2.13 -4.52 -12.90
N ASN A 16 2.46 -3.32 -12.37
CA ASN A 16 1.61 -2.14 -12.58
C ASN A 16 1.61 -1.69 -14.04
N LEU A 17 2.77 -1.73 -14.71
CA LEU A 17 2.94 -1.32 -16.10
C LEU A 17 2.17 -2.23 -17.05
N ILE A 18 2.30 -3.54 -16.88
CA ILE A 18 1.66 -4.55 -17.76
C ILE A 18 0.26 -4.97 -17.29
N ARG A 19 -0.26 -4.32 -16.23
CA ARG A 19 -1.60 -4.53 -15.66
C ARG A 19 -1.86 -5.97 -15.23
N GLU A 20 -0.87 -6.61 -14.60
CA GLU A 20 -1.01 -7.91 -13.97
C GLU A 20 -1.28 -7.79 -12.46
N PHE A 21 -2.01 -8.76 -11.93
CA PHE A 21 -2.12 -8.96 -10.50
C PHE A 21 -0.78 -9.46 -9.95
N HIS A 22 -0.20 -8.74 -9.01
CA HIS A 22 1.05 -9.14 -8.37
C HIS A 22 0.97 -8.92 -6.85
N GLY A 23 0.53 -9.95 -6.17
CA GLY A 23 0.55 -10.04 -4.72
C GLY A 23 1.93 -10.43 -4.22
N PHE A 24 2.19 -11.73 -4.12
CA PHE A 24 3.50 -12.30 -3.75
C PHE A 24 4.47 -12.40 -4.92
N THR A 25 3.99 -12.33 -6.16
CA THR A 25 4.88 -12.25 -7.33
C THR A 25 5.86 -11.09 -7.15
N ASP A 26 7.13 -11.40 -7.29
CA ASP A 26 8.21 -10.41 -7.15
C ASP A 26 8.58 -9.82 -8.51
N GLY A 27 8.84 -8.52 -8.55
CA GLY A 27 9.21 -7.77 -9.73
C GLY A 27 9.94 -6.49 -9.35
N ASP A 28 10.70 -5.96 -10.28
CA ASP A 28 11.46 -4.73 -10.09
C ASP A 28 10.58 -3.49 -10.30
N ILE A 29 10.98 -2.35 -9.76
CA ILE A 29 10.34 -1.07 -10.10
C ILE A 29 10.77 -0.61 -11.49
N THR A 30 9.87 0.08 -12.20
CA THR A 30 10.13 0.59 -13.55
C THR A 30 11.05 1.81 -13.52
N GLU A 31 11.55 2.25 -14.68
CA GLU A 31 12.26 3.52 -14.82
C GLU A 31 11.45 4.71 -14.26
N LYS A 32 10.13 4.71 -14.49
CA LYS A 32 9.22 5.68 -13.87
C LYS A 32 9.15 5.49 -12.38
N GLY A 33 9.08 4.24 -11.89
CA GLY A 33 9.10 3.89 -10.49
C GLY A 33 10.34 4.42 -9.77
N HIS A 34 11.52 4.34 -10.38
CA HIS A 34 12.75 4.94 -9.84
C HIS A 34 12.63 6.46 -9.66
N LYS A 35 12.04 7.17 -10.63
CA LYS A 35 11.76 8.61 -10.52
C LYS A 35 10.76 8.92 -9.41
N GLN A 36 9.69 8.13 -9.30
CA GLN A 36 8.69 8.25 -8.22
C GLN A 36 9.33 8.05 -6.85
N ALA A 37 10.10 6.97 -6.67
CA ALA A 37 10.77 6.66 -5.39
C ALA A 37 11.74 7.78 -4.96
N LYS A 38 12.49 8.34 -5.91
CA LYS A 38 13.35 9.49 -5.67
C LYS A 38 12.56 10.72 -5.21
N LYS A 39 11.44 11.03 -5.88
CA LYS A 39 10.56 12.15 -5.51
C LYS A 39 9.92 11.97 -4.14
N ALA A 40 9.50 10.75 -3.80
CA ALA A 40 8.98 10.44 -2.47
C ALA A 40 10.03 10.64 -1.39
N ALA A 41 11.26 10.16 -1.60
CA ALA A 41 12.35 10.38 -0.67
C ALA A 41 12.66 11.88 -0.49
N GLU A 42 12.73 12.64 -1.59
CA GLU A 42 12.93 14.10 -1.56
C GLU A 42 11.83 14.81 -0.76
N SER A 43 10.56 14.40 -0.91
CA SER A 43 9.42 14.99 -0.19
C SER A 43 9.45 14.68 1.32
N LEU A 44 10.11 13.60 1.72
CA LEU A 44 10.33 13.23 3.12
C LEU A 44 11.63 13.78 3.72
N LYS A 45 12.38 14.60 2.97
CA LYS A 45 13.69 15.12 3.37
C LYS A 45 13.69 15.74 4.77
N ASP A 46 12.72 16.59 5.07
CA ASP A 46 12.63 17.31 6.33
C ASP A 46 11.72 16.60 7.37
N THR A 47 11.13 15.45 6.99
CA THR A 47 10.32 14.62 7.90
C THR A 47 11.24 13.78 8.78
N PRO A 48 11.17 13.87 10.11
CA PRO A 48 11.94 12.99 10.99
C PRO A 48 11.58 11.53 10.76
N ILE A 49 12.58 10.67 10.58
CA ILE A 49 12.44 9.21 10.46
C ILE A 49 13.57 8.61 11.28
N ASP A 50 13.21 7.73 12.24
CA ASP A 50 14.16 7.09 13.15
C ASP A 50 14.44 5.64 12.74
N ILE A 51 13.51 5.01 12.00
CA ILE A 51 13.60 3.60 11.62
C ILE A 51 12.76 3.34 10.36
N ILE A 52 13.23 2.42 9.51
CA ILE A 52 12.56 2.06 8.26
C ILE A 52 12.26 0.56 8.26
N TYR A 53 10.97 0.23 8.11
CA TYR A 53 10.49 -1.12 7.82
C TYR A 53 10.04 -1.22 6.37
N SER A 54 10.19 -2.39 5.78
CA SER A 54 9.69 -2.66 4.43
C SER A 54 9.18 -4.09 4.32
N SER A 55 8.12 -4.28 3.53
CA SER A 55 7.84 -5.60 2.96
C SER A 55 9.11 -6.15 2.30
N SER A 56 9.26 -7.47 2.29
CA SER A 56 10.44 -8.13 1.71
C SER A 56 10.42 -8.23 0.18
N LEU A 57 9.34 -7.84 -0.48
CA LEU A 57 9.25 -7.86 -1.94
C LEU A 57 10.14 -6.78 -2.57
N LYS A 58 10.78 -7.08 -3.70
CA LYS A 58 11.76 -6.20 -4.37
C LYS A 58 11.23 -4.78 -4.57
N ARG A 59 10.02 -4.63 -5.13
CA ARG A 59 9.42 -3.32 -5.39
C ARG A 59 9.34 -2.41 -4.16
N THR A 60 9.07 -2.98 -2.98
CA THR A 60 9.07 -2.21 -1.72
C THR A 60 10.47 -1.92 -1.23
N LEU A 61 11.39 -2.88 -1.33
CA LEU A 61 12.78 -2.71 -0.92
C LEU A 61 13.48 -1.65 -1.78
N GLN A 62 13.29 -1.70 -3.09
CA GLN A 62 13.85 -0.71 -4.01
C GLN A 62 13.28 0.70 -3.76
N THR A 63 11.99 0.80 -3.44
CA THR A 63 11.38 2.07 -3.04
C THR A 63 11.96 2.57 -1.71
N ALA A 64 12.04 1.70 -0.71
CA ALA A 64 12.58 2.03 0.61
C ALA A 64 14.05 2.45 0.57
N GLN A 65 14.83 1.92 -0.38
CA GLN A 65 16.26 2.22 -0.52
C GLN A 65 16.52 3.72 -0.73
N TYR A 66 15.69 4.41 -1.53
CA TYR A 66 15.82 5.86 -1.73
C TYR A 66 15.63 6.65 -0.44
N ILE A 67 14.69 6.21 0.43
CA ILE A 67 14.47 6.84 1.73
C ILE A 67 15.62 6.49 2.69
N ALA A 68 16.05 5.24 2.68
CA ALA A 68 17.14 4.74 3.50
C ALA A 68 18.46 5.46 3.23
N ASP A 69 18.80 5.65 1.96
CA ASP A 69 20.00 6.38 1.53
C ASP A 69 19.94 7.84 1.98
N LEU A 70 18.77 8.50 1.79
CA LEU A 70 18.59 9.89 2.19
C LEU A 70 18.69 10.09 3.71
N LYS A 71 18.20 9.12 4.50
CA LYS A 71 18.17 9.18 5.97
C LYS A 71 19.39 8.55 6.63
N ASN A 72 20.23 7.86 5.85
CA ASN A 72 21.35 7.04 6.33
C ASN A 72 20.91 6.02 7.40
N LEU A 73 19.81 5.30 7.10
CA LEU A 73 19.20 4.31 7.98
C LEU A 73 19.16 2.92 7.31
N PRO A 74 19.29 1.83 8.07
CA PRO A 74 19.08 0.49 7.54
C PRO A 74 17.59 0.21 7.31
N ILE A 75 17.30 -0.74 6.40
CA ILE A 75 15.95 -1.25 6.16
C ILE A 75 15.76 -2.56 6.93
N ILE A 76 14.73 -2.60 7.78
CA ILE A 76 14.27 -3.83 8.44
C ILE A 76 13.19 -4.47 7.59
N ARG A 77 13.46 -5.69 7.10
CA ARG A 77 12.56 -6.44 6.21
C ARG A 77 11.63 -7.33 7.00
N THR A 78 10.38 -7.43 6.58
CA THR A 78 9.42 -8.37 7.15
C THR A 78 8.49 -8.92 6.07
N ASP A 79 8.26 -10.22 6.09
CA ASP A 79 7.30 -10.89 5.19
C ASP A 79 5.86 -10.57 5.55
N LYS A 80 5.61 -10.16 6.79
CA LYS A 80 4.26 -9.84 7.26
C LYS A 80 3.70 -8.54 6.68
N LEU A 81 4.53 -7.69 6.06
CA LEU A 81 4.09 -6.50 5.33
C LEU A 81 3.90 -6.74 3.83
N LYS A 82 4.04 -7.97 3.31
CA LYS A 82 3.76 -8.30 1.91
C LYS A 82 2.33 -7.96 1.52
N GLU A 83 2.10 -7.79 0.22
CA GLU A 83 0.77 -7.67 -0.37
C GLU A 83 -0.03 -8.96 -0.11
N ILE A 84 -1.31 -8.97 -0.43
CA ILE A 84 -2.13 -10.17 -0.35
C ILE A 84 -1.54 -11.27 -1.23
N ASN A 85 -1.49 -12.51 -0.72
CA ASN A 85 -1.12 -13.66 -1.53
C ASN A 85 -2.25 -13.92 -2.53
N GLY A 86 -2.00 -13.62 -3.81
CA GLY A 86 -3.00 -13.71 -4.87
C GLY A 86 -3.35 -15.13 -5.31
N GLY A 87 -2.58 -16.14 -4.88
CA GLY A 87 -2.84 -17.52 -5.30
C GLY A 87 -2.86 -17.65 -6.82
N ASP A 88 -3.96 -18.16 -7.38
CA ASP A 88 -4.11 -18.37 -8.82
C ASP A 88 -4.25 -17.09 -9.63
N TRP A 89 -4.48 -15.95 -8.99
CA TRP A 89 -4.50 -14.65 -9.65
C TRP A 89 -3.11 -14.09 -9.95
N GLU A 90 -2.07 -14.62 -9.33
CA GLU A 90 -0.70 -14.16 -9.56
C GLU A 90 -0.34 -14.25 -11.04
N ARG A 91 0.19 -13.12 -11.58
CA ARG A 91 0.56 -12.94 -12.99
C ARG A 91 -0.60 -13.02 -14.00
N GLN A 92 -1.85 -12.98 -13.54
CA GLN A 92 -2.99 -12.82 -14.44
C GLN A 92 -3.20 -11.34 -14.73
N THR A 93 -3.57 -11.02 -15.97
CA THR A 93 -3.95 -9.65 -16.30
C THR A 93 -5.31 -9.32 -15.69
N TRP A 94 -5.53 -8.06 -15.33
CA TRP A 94 -6.82 -7.61 -14.79
C TRP A 94 -7.98 -7.87 -15.75
N GLU A 95 -7.72 -7.86 -17.05
CA GLU A 95 -8.70 -8.17 -18.11
C GLU A 95 -9.10 -9.66 -18.12
N ALA A 96 -8.17 -10.56 -17.77
CA ALA A 96 -8.43 -12.00 -17.75
C ALA A 96 -9.17 -12.48 -16.49
N LEU A 97 -9.10 -11.73 -15.38
CA LEU A 97 -9.71 -12.14 -14.11
C LEU A 97 -11.22 -12.36 -14.19
N PRO A 98 -12.03 -11.43 -14.73
CA PRO A 98 -13.49 -11.62 -14.82
C PRO A 98 -13.90 -12.76 -15.74
N GLU A 99 -13.06 -13.15 -16.70
CA GLU A 99 -13.34 -14.28 -17.59
C GLU A 99 -13.07 -15.62 -16.90
N LYS A 100 -11.98 -15.69 -16.12
CA LYS A 100 -11.53 -16.92 -15.48
C LYS A 100 -12.17 -17.18 -14.11
N TRP A 101 -12.43 -16.11 -13.36
CA TRP A 101 -12.97 -16.13 -12.00
C TRP A 101 -14.07 -15.09 -11.81
N PRO A 102 -15.21 -15.20 -12.52
CA PRO A 102 -16.26 -14.16 -12.54
C PRO A 102 -16.86 -13.88 -11.14
N GLU A 103 -17.07 -14.88 -10.32
CA GLU A 103 -17.67 -14.72 -8.99
C GLU A 103 -16.69 -14.10 -8.00
N GLU A 104 -15.45 -14.53 -8.01
CA GLU A 104 -14.37 -13.99 -7.15
C GLU A 104 -14.05 -12.56 -7.57
N TYR A 105 -13.99 -12.27 -8.88
CA TYR A 105 -13.77 -10.93 -9.39
C TYR A 105 -14.91 -9.98 -9.00
N GLU A 106 -16.17 -10.40 -9.11
CA GLU A 106 -17.31 -9.62 -8.64
C GLU A 106 -17.23 -9.35 -7.13
N THR A 107 -16.80 -10.33 -6.36
CA THR A 107 -16.60 -10.18 -4.90
C THR A 107 -15.48 -9.19 -4.59
N TRP A 108 -14.36 -9.26 -5.31
CA TRP A 108 -13.27 -8.29 -5.20
C TRP A 108 -13.72 -6.86 -5.46
N GLU A 109 -14.51 -6.63 -6.51
CA GLU A 109 -14.98 -5.31 -6.91
C GLU A 109 -16.07 -4.73 -6.00
N LYS A 110 -17.03 -5.57 -5.56
CA LYS A 110 -18.23 -5.11 -4.88
C LYS A 110 -18.22 -5.36 -3.37
N ARG A 111 -17.55 -6.40 -2.90
CA ARG A 111 -17.54 -6.85 -1.50
C ARG A 111 -16.14 -7.34 -1.10
N PRO A 112 -15.09 -6.50 -1.23
CA PRO A 112 -13.70 -6.93 -1.04
C PRO A 112 -13.45 -7.57 0.33
N HIS A 113 -14.19 -7.21 1.37
CA HIS A 113 -14.11 -7.79 2.71
C HIS A 113 -14.45 -9.29 2.77
N LEU A 114 -15.23 -9.80 1.80
CA LEU A 114 -15.59 -11.23 1.69
C LEU A 114 -14.70 -11.99 0.72
N HIS A 115 -13.75 -11.29 0.07
CA HIS A 115 -12.95 -11.90 -0.98
C HIS A 115 -11.96 -12.92 -0.41
N GLN A 116 -11.94 -14.08 -1.06
CA GLN A 116 -10.96 -15.15 -0.88
C GLN A 116 -10.21 -15.33 -2.19
N MET A 117 -8.89 -15.14 -2.18
CA MET A 117 -8.07 -15.44 -3.34
C MET A 117 -8.08 -16.95 -3.62
N PRO A 118 -8.38 -17.41 -4.84
CA PRO A 118 -8.28 -18.83 -5.20
C PRO A 118 -6.86 -19.34 -4.87
N ASN A 119 -6.76 -20.33 -3.98
CA ASN A 119 -5.49 -20.86 -3.47
C ASN A 119 -4.54 -19.80 -2.83
N GLY A 120 -5.08 -18.68 -2.37
CA GLY A 120 -4.35 -17.59 -1.72
C GLY A 120 -4.93 -17.17 -0.38
N GLU A 121 -4.68 -15.93 0.04
CA GLU A 121 -5.19 -15.37 1.30
C GLU A 121 -6.64 -14.88 1.16
N SER A 122 -7.44 -15.00 2.22
CA SER A 122 -8.65 -14.20 2.36
C SER A 122 -8.29 -12.76 2.76
N MET A 123 -9.19 -11.82 2.46
CA MET A 123 -9.00 -10.42 2.88
C MET A 123 -8.92 -10.27 4.41
N VAL A 124 -9.62 -11.13 5.14
CA VAL A 124 -9.62 -11.15 6.62
C VAL A 124 -8.27 -11.64 7.17
N GLU A 125 -7.72 -12.73 6.64
CA GLU A 125 -6.39 -13.24 7.04
C GLU A 125 -5.31 -12.23 6.72
N PHE A 126 -5.39 -11.63 5.53
CA PHE A 126 -4.48 -10.59 5.09
C PHE A 126 -4.48 -9.39 6.03
N GLN A 127 -5.66 -8.82 6.32
CA GLN A 127 -5.76 -7.69 7.24
C GLN A 127 -5.23 -8.03 8.64
N LYS A 128 -5.59 -9.22 9.16
CA LYS A 128 -5.11 -9.68 10.47
C LYS A 128 -3.59 -9.72 10.53
N ARG A 129 -2.94 -10.31 9.52
CA ARG A 129 -1.48 -10.40 9.42
C ARG A 129 -0.82 -9.01 9.43
N LEU A 130 -1.39 -8.06 8.70
CA LEU A 130 -0.88 -6.69 8.63
C LEU A 130 -1.04 -5.94 9.96
N ILE A 131 -2.21 -6.07 10.61
CA ILE A 131 -2.48 -5.44 11.91
C ILE A 131 -1.50 -5.95 12.96
N GLU A 132 -1.35 -7.27 13.09
CA GLU A 132 -0.43 -7.90 14.04
C GLU A 132 1.01 -7.37 13.85
N GLU A 133 1.44 -7.20 12.61
CA GLU A 133 2.78 -6.68 12.32
C GLU A 133 2.92 -5.19 12.65
N VAL A 134 1.93 -4.38 12.30
CA VAL A 134 1.95 -2.94 12.61
C VAL A 134 1.92 -2.71 14.11
N GLU A 135 1.10 -3.44 14.87
CA GLU A 135 1.06 -3.38 16.33
C GLU A 135 2.40 -3.81 16.94
N HIS A 136 3.01 -4.88 16.41
CA HIS A 136 4.35 -5.32 16.82
C HIS A 136 5.40 -4.23 16.59
N ILE A 137 5.41 -3.63 15.40
CA ILE A 137 6.33 -2.54 15.05
C ILE A 137 6.16 -1.34 16.00
N ILE A 138 4.92 -0.94 16.28
CA ILE A 138 4.62 0.15 17.23
C ILE A 138 5.13 -0.19 18.63
N ALA A 139 4.85 -1.40 19.11
CA ALA A 139 5.23 -1.83 20.45
C ALA A 139 6.75 -1.81 20.68
N GLN A 140 7.53 -2.20 19.64
CA GLN A 140 9.00 -2.20 19.66
C GLN A 140 9.62 -0.79 19.53
N ASN A 141 8.85 0.21 19.05
CA ASN A 141 9.38 1.51 18.66
C ASN A 141 8.57 2.69 19.23
N LYS A 142 8.10 2.56 20.44
CA LYS A 142 7.32 3.62 21.11
C LYS A 142 8.06 4.96 21.12
N GLY A 143 7.36 6.02 20.72
CA GLY A 143 7.88 7.38 20.69
C GLY A 143 8.77 7.73 19.50
N LYS A 144 8.95 6.81 18.53
CA LYS A 144 9.75 7.03 17.33
C LYS A 144 8.91 7.42 16.12
N ASN A 145 9.58 7.94 15.09
CA ASN A 145 9.03 8.19 13.76
C ASN A 145 9.41 6.99 12.87
N ILE A 146 8.43 6.20 12.47
CA ILE A 146 8.60 4.92 11.78
C ILE A 146 8.12 5.05 10.33
N CYS A 147 9.01 4.82 9.38
CA CYS A 147 8.64 4.70 7.98
C CYS A 147 8.36 3.23 7.66
N ILE A 148 7.24 2.96 6.98
CA ILE A 148 6.79 1.61 6.60
C ILE A 148 6.48 1.60 5.11
N VAL A 149 7.27 0.87 4.32
CA VAL A 149 7.04 0.73 2.88
C VAL A 149 6.30 -0.57 2.61
N THR A 150 5.11 -0.46 2.01
CA THR A 150 4.20 -1.58 1.76
C THR A 150 3.42 -1.42 0.44
N HIS A 151 2.21 -1.97 0.34
CA HIS A 151 1.49 -2.18 -0.91
C HIS A 151 0.13 -1.51 -0.95
N GLY A 152 -0.54 -1.55 -2.11
CA GLY A 152 -1.79 -0.86 -2.34
C GLY A 152 -2.97 -1.45 -1.56
N THR A 153 -3.20 -2.77 -1.67
CA THR A 153 -4.30 -3.42 -0.95
C THR A 153 -4.01 -3.44 0.55
N ALA A 154 -2.72 -3.61 0.93
CA ALA A 154 -2.30 -3.53 2.32
C ALA A 154 -2.68 -2.19 2.98
N LEU A 155 -2.44 -1.07 2.30
CA LEU A 155 -2.82 0.24 2.83
C LEU A 155 -4.34 0.40 2.93
N ARG A 156 -5.11 -0.09 1.94
CA ARG A 156 -6.57 0.00 1.98
C ARG A 156 -7.17 -0.77 3.16
N THR A 157 -6.69 -1.99 3.43
CA THR A 157 -7.17 -2.78 4.58
C THR A 157 -6.74 -2.18 5.91
N LEU A 158 -5.50 -1.68 6.01
CA LEU A 158 -4.99 -1.02 7.21
C LEU A 158 -5.72 0.29 7.51
N MET A 159 -6.15 1.03 6.49
CA MET A 159 -6.94 2.24 6.71
C MET A 159 -8.26 1.96 7.44
N CYS A 160 -8.92 0.83 7.18
CA CYS A 160 -10.09 0.44 7.95
C CYS A 160 -9.76 0.27 9.44
N TYR A 161 -8.64 -0.38 9.75
CA TYR A 161 -8.16 -0.53 11.12
C TYR A 161 -7.83 0.82 11.77
N PHE A 162 -7.09 1.70 11.09
CA PHE A 162 -6.71 3.02 11.61
C PHE A 162 -7.90 3.95 11.84
N MET A 163 -8.93 3.84 11.02
CA MET A 163 -10.18 4.58 11.15
C MET A 163 -11.18 3.95 12.13
N ALA A 164 -10.82 2.82 12.76
CA ALA A 164 -11.66 2.04 13.65
C ALA A 164 -13.03 1.66 13.02
N CYS A 165 -13.04 1.37 11.71
CA CYS A 165 -14.22 0.89 11.00
C CYS A 165 -14.07 -0.58 10.59
N SER A 166 -15.19 -1.21 10.20
CA SER A 166 -15.18 -2.59 9.75
C SER A 166 -14.44 -2.75 8.42
N LEU A 167 -13.95 -3.95 8.11
CA LEU A 167 -13.33 -4.25 6.83
C LEU A 167 -14.31 -4.10 5.65
N GLU A 168 -15.62 -4.16 5.89
CA GLU A 168 -16.66 -3.88 4.90
C GLU A 168 -16.51 -2.46 4.29
N GLU A 169 -16.07 -1.49 5.11
CA GLU A 169 -15.81 -0.12 4.67
C GLU A 169 -14.60 0.02 3.74
N MET A 170 -13.86 -1.06 3.48
CA MET A 170 -12.73 -1.04 2.55
C MET A 170 -13.13 -0.56 1.15
N ILE A 171 -14.38 -0.82 0.72
CA ILE A 171 -14.89 -0.34 -0.56
C ILE A 171 -14.93 1.19 -0.63
N ASN A 172 -15.03 1.85 0.52
CA ASN A 172 -15.03 3.30 0.67
C ASN A 172 -13.63 3.89 0.94
N THR A 173 -12.59 3.04 0.93
CA THR A 173 -11.19 3.48 1.01
C THR A 173 -10.61 3.59 -0.40
N PRO A 174 -10.12 4.77 -0.81
CA PRO A 174 -9.64 4.96 -2.18
C PRO A 174 -8.35 4.19 -2.43
N TRP A 175 -8.06 3.94 -3.70
CA TRP A 175 -6.71 3.56 -4.09
C TRP A 175 -5.78 4.78 -3.95
N TYR A 176 -4.61 4.56 -3.36
CA TYR A 176 -3.54 5.54 -3.29
C TYR A 176 -2.53 5.28 -4.41
N ASP A 177 -1.99 6.34 -4.99
CA ASP A 177 -1.01 6.23 -6.07
C ASP A 177 0.28 5.51 -5.63
N ASN A 178 1.08 5.08 -6.56
CA ASN A 178 2.42 4.59 -6.26
C ASN A 178 3.22 5.70 -5.55
N THR A 179 4.00 5.32 -4.57
CA THR A 179 4.73 6.20 -3.64
C THR A 179 3.87 7.19 -2.83
N ALA A 180 2.55 7.09 -2.88
CA ALA A 180 1.69 7.91 -2.01
C ALA A 180 2.05 7.71 -0.54
N ILE A 181 2.02 8.81 0.21
CA ILE A 181 2.46 8.90 1.60
C ILE A 181 1.24 9.10 2.50
N THR A 182 1.12 8.28 3.54
CA THR A 182 0.13 8.42 4.61
C THR A 182 0.85 8.62 5.92
N ILE A 183 0.51 9.67 6.65
CA ILE A 183 1.12 10.02 7.93
C ILE A 183 0.06 10.01 9.01
N MET A 184 0.35 9.37 10.12
CA MET A 184 -0.50 9.34 11.29
C MET A 184 0.29 9.29 12.58
N ASP A 185 -0.31 9.73 13.66
CA ASP A 185 0.20 9.59 15.00
C ASP A 185 -0.58 8.53 15.75
N TYR A 186 0.13 7.71 16.52
CA TYR A 186 -0.45 6.72 17.41
C TYR A 186 -0.14 7.08 18.87
N GLU A 187 -1.17 7.19 19.68
CA GLU A 187 -1.05 7.41 21.13
C GLU A 187 -2.22 6.76 21.87
N ASP A 188 -1.94 6.02 22.91
CA ASP A 188 -2.93 5.43 23.83
C ASP A 188 -4.04 4.61 23.14
N GLY A 189 -3.63 3.80 22.13
CA GLY A 189 -4.55 2.92 21.40
C GLY A 189 -5.33 3.60 20.27
N LYS A 190 -5.05 4.88 19.96
CA LYS A 190 -5.75 5.64 18.93
C LYS A 190 -4.81 6.10 17.84
N PHE A 191 -5.31 6.09 16.60
CA PHE A 191 -4.64 6.67 15.44
C PHE A 191 -5.26 8.02 15.10
N ASP A 192 -4.41 9.02 14.91
CA ASP A 192 -4.77 10.34 14.41
C ASP A 192 -4.16 10.50 13.00
N ILE A 193 -5.01 10.45 11.97
CA ILE A 193 -4.57 10.50 10.57
C ILE A 193 -4.36 11.95 10.19
N ILE A 194 -3.09 12.33 10.02
CA ILE A 194 -2.68 13.69 9.65
C ILE A 194 -2.78 13.90 8.14
N LYS A 195 -2.40 12.88 7.37
CA LYS A 195 -2.39 12.92 5.90
C LYS A 195 -2.64 11.50 5.37
N ALA A 196 -3.52 11.35 4.39
CA ALA A 196 -3.82 10.06 3.77
C ALA A 196 -3.58 10.10 2.26
N GLY A 197 -2.71 9.22 1.78
CA GLY A 197 -2.50 8.96 0.36
C GLY A 197 -1.97 10.15 -0.44
N ASP A 198 -1.18 11.04 0.15
CA ASP A 198 -0.61 12.20 -0.55
C ASP A 198 0.42 11.77 -1.59
N SER A 199 0.14 12.06 -2.85
CA SER A 199 1.00 11.85 -4.01
C SER A 199 1.39 13.16 -4.72
N SER A 200 1.23 14.30 -4.06
CA SER A 200 1.49 15.63 -4.65
C SER A 200 2.92 15.84 -5.16
N HIS A 201 3.87 15.08 -4.62
CA HIS A 201 5.26 15.07 -5.05
C HIS A 201 5.49 14.51 -6.47
N LEU A 202 4.50 13.79 -7.02
CA LEU A 202 4.61 13.16 -8.35
C LEU A 202 4.26 14.14 -9.49
N GLY A 203 3.27 15.00 -9.27
CA GLY A 203 2.61 15.71 -10.36
C GLY A 203 1.93 14.71 -11.33
N LYS A 204 1.22 15.23 -12.31
CA LYS A 204 0.48 14.41 -13.29
C LYS A 204 1.40 13.50 -14.11
N GLU A 205 2.59 13.96 -14.46
CA GLU A 205 3.53 13.23 -15.33
C GLU A 205 3.97 11.89 -14.71
N LEU A 206 4.25 11.87 -13.41
CA LEU A 206 4.73 10.68 -12.72
C LEU A 206 3.61 9.88 -12.02
N SER A 207 2.38 10.38 -11.95
CA SER A 207 1.27 9.61 -11.40
C SER A 207 1.07 8.32 -12.19
N THR A 208 0.89 7.19 -11.50
CA THR A 208 0.51 5.94 -12.15
C THR A 208 -0.99 5.89 -12.37
N LEU A 209 -1.78 6.29 -11.37
CA LEU A 209 -3.23 6.19 -11.41
C LEU A 209 -3.87 7.21 -12.36
N GLU A 210 -3.44 8.47 -12.34
CA GLU A 210 -3.99 9.51 -13.21
C GLU A 210 -3.73 9.26 -14.71
N ASN A 211 -2.75 8.41 -15.02
CA ASN A 211 -2.43 8.02 -16.39
C ASN A 211 -3.09 6.68 -16.81
N GLN A 212 -3.97 6.11 -15.97
CA GLN A 212 -4.77 4.93 -16.31
C GLN A 212 -6.14 5.35 -16.87
N GLU A 213 -6.57 4.76 -17.98
CA GLU A 213 -7.84 5.07 -18.65
C GLU A 213 -9.06 4.90 -17.74
N TRP A 214 -9.03 3.89 -16.85
CA TRP A 214 -10.13 3.59 -15.91
C TRP A 214 -10.21 4.55 -14.71
N TRP A 215 -9.17 5.34 -14.44
CA TRP A 215 -9.04 6.13 -13.21
C TRP A 215 -10.10 7.22 -13.07
N GLU A 216 -10.39 7.95 -14.14
CA GLU A 216 -11.41 9.02 -14.11
C GLU A 216 -12.79 8.47 -13.77
N GLU A 217 -13.19 7.34 -14.37
CA GLU A 217 -14.44 6.67 -14.09
C GLU A 217 -14.49 6.12 -12.65
N TYR A 218 -13.41 5.49 -12.19
CA TYR A 218 -13.28 5.04 -10.82
C TYR A 218 -13.48 6.20 -9.84
N MET A 219 -12.80 7.32 -10.02
CA MET A 219 -12.89 8.49 -9.14
C MET A 219 -14.28 9.12 -9.15
N LYS A 220 -14.97 9.14 -10.29
CA LYS A 220 -16.36 9.58 -10.38
C LYS A 220 -17.29 8.68 -9.56
N ASN A 221 -17.16 7.37 -9.74
CA ASN A 221 -17.96 6.38 -9.00
C ASN A 221 -17.66 6.40 -7.50
N PHE A 222 -16.38 6.55 -7.13
CA PHE A 222 -15.97 6.64 -5.73
C PHE A 222 -16.54 7.90 -5.02
N ARG A 223 -16.54 9.05 -5.68
CA ARG A 223 -17.13 10.29 -5.13
C ARG A 223 -18.66 10.20 -4.95
N ASN A 224 -19.33 9.44 -5.78
CA ASN A 224 -20.79 9.24 -5.71
C ASN A 224 -21.21 8.25 -4.60
N ARG A 225 -20.27 7.51 -3.98
CA ARG A 225 -20.53 6.61 -2.85
C ARG A 225 -20.53 7.34 -1.49
N LYS A 226 -19.97 8.56 -1.45
CA LYS A 226 -19.94 9.43 -0.27
C LYS A 226 -21.17 10.34 -0.23
#